data_1db326b0dc87192034720552f1be7092
#
_entry.id   1db326b0dc87192034720552f1be7092
#
_cell.length_a   1.000
_cell.length_b   1.000
_cell.length_c   1.000
_cell.angle_alpha   90.00
_cell.angle_beta   90.00
_cell.angle_gamma   90.00
#
_symmetry.space_group_name_H-M   'P 1'
#
loop_
_entity.id
_entity.type
_entity.pdbx_description
1 polymer ?
#
loop_
_entity_poly.entity_id
_entity_poly.type
_entity_poly.pdbx_seq_one_letter_code
_entity_poly.pdbx_strand_id
1 'polypeptide(L)'
;MPKKYWLMKSEPEAFSITDLKNAPQQTTCWDGVRNYQARNFMRAMKRGEWAFFYHSNATPSSIVGIVEIARKAYPDHTAFDPHDKHYDPKSNAAKPTWEMVDVKLREIFAEPIPLDKLRAIRVLSEMELLRRGSRLSIQPVRDYEWKTILKLAKAQVQKKKP
;
A
#
# COMPACT_ATOMS: atom_id res chain seq x y z
N MET A 1 -22.24 0.03 5.26
CA MET A 1 -21.24 -0.94 4.81
C MET A 1 -19.91 -0.67 5.50
N PRO A 2 -19.33 -1.67 6.15
CA PRO A 2 -18.03 -1.47 6.78
C PRO A 2 -16.97 -1.19 5.73
N LYS A 3 -16.09 -0.25 6.02
CA LYS A 3 -14.95 0.04 5.15
C LYS A 3 -13.97 -1.13 5.19
N LYS A 4 -13.42 -1.47 4.05
CA LYS A 4 -12.31 -2.41 3.97
C LYS A 4 -11.00 -1.65 4.11
N TYR A 5 -10.01 -2.34 4.63
CA TYR A 5 -8.66 -1.79 4.79
C TYR A 5 -7.67 -2.60 3.97
N TRP A 6 -6.62 -1.94 3.56
CA TRP A 6 -5.62 -2.50 2.66
C TRP A 6 -4.22 -2.15 3.13
N LEU A 7 -3.23 -2.82 2.56
CA LEU A 7 -1.83 -2.46 2.71
C LEU A 7 -1.21 -2.49 1.33
N MET A 8 -0.45 -1.46 0.99
CA MET A 8 0.17 -1.28 -0.32
C MET A 8 1.67 -1.11 -0.14
N LYS A 9 2.45 -1.95 -0.82
CA LYS A 9 3.90 -1.95 -0.72
C LYS A 9 4.52 -1.14 -1.83
N SER A 10 5.49 -0.30 -1.48
CA SER A 10 6.31 0.43 -2.43
C SER A 10 7.75 0.45 -1.94
N GLU A 11 8.70 0.26 -2.86
CA GLU A 11 10.11 0.43 -2.53
C GLU A 11 10.42 1.93 -2.44
N PRO A 12 11.01 2.41 -1.34
CA PRO A 12 11.24 3.85 -1.15
C PRO A 12 12.15 4.47 -2.23
N GLU A 13 13.03 3.68 -2.82
CA GLU A 13 13.87 4.16 -3.92
C GLU A 13 13.08 4.39 -5.22
N ALA A 14 12.00 3.63 -5.41
CA ALA A 14 11.12 3.81 -6.56
C ALA A 14 10.08 4.89 -6.30
N PHE A 15 9.37 4.80 -5.18
CA PHE A 15 8.37 5.80 -4.77
C PHE A 15 8.14 5.73 -3.28
N SER A 16 8.60 6.75 -2.55
CA SER A 16 8.47 6.81 -1.10
C SER A 16 7.23 7.61 -0.66
N ILE A 17 6.89 7.50 0.63
CA ILE A 17 5.82 8.31 1.19
C ILE A 17 6.16 9.81 1.13
N THR A 18 7.44 10.17 1.18
CA THR A 18 7.89 11.55 0.99
C THR A 18 7.64 12.01 -0.44
N ASP A 19 7.87 11.13 -1.43
CA ASP A 19 7.53 11.43 -2.82
C ASP A 19 6.04 11.71 -2.97
N LEU A 20 5.20 10.94 -2.29
CA LEU A 20 3.75 11.17 -2.28
C LEU A 20 3.39 12.51 -1.63
N LYS A 21 4.04 12.85 -0.52
CA LYS A 21 3.83 14.13 0.16
C LYS A 21 4.11 15.29 -0.79
N ASN A 22 5.12 15.15 -1.65
CA ASN A 22 5.55 16.20 -2.58
C ASN A 22 4.84 16.13 -3.93
N ALA A 23 3.99 15.13 -4.15
CA ALA A 23 3.24 14.99 -5.40
C ALA A 23 2.11 16.03 -5.47
N PRO A 24 1.66 16.40 -6.67
CA PRO A 24 0.53 17.32 -6.81
C PRO A 24 -0.69 16.82 -6.06
N GLN A 25 -1.26 17.68 -5.22
CA GLN A 25 -2.41 17.36 -4.36
C GLN A 25 -2.17 16.14 -3.46
N GLN A 26 -0.90 15.78 -3.24
CA GLN A 26 -0.50 14.61 -2.45
C GLN A 26 -1.17 13.32 -2.91
N THR A 27 -1.33 13.18 -4.23
CA THR A 27 -2.05 12.09 -4.88
C THR A 27 -1.18 11.50 -5.98
N THR A 28 -1.25 10.19 -6.15
CA THR A 28 -0.54 9.50 -7.24
C THR A 28 -1.36 8.32 -7.74
N CYS A 29 -1.11 7.94 -8.99
CA CYS A 29 -1.62 6.67 -9.50
C CYS A 29 -0.70 5.54 -9.03
N TRP A 30 -1.29 4.42 -8.59
CA TRP A 30 -0.54 3.26 -8.12
C TRP A 30 -0.35 2.27 -9.25
N ASP A 31 0.60 2.58 -10.12
CA ASP A 31 0.88 1.81 -11.34
C ASP A 31 1.86 0.65 -11.09
N GLY A 32 2.09 -0.13 -12.14
CA GLY A 32 3.15 -1.12 -12.14
C GLY A 32 2.85 -2.42 -11.40
N VAL A 33 1.63 -2.63 -10.92
CA VAL A 33 1.24 -3.88 -10.26
C VAL A 33 1.10 -4.96 -11.33
N ARG A 34 1.92 -6.02 -11.23
CA ARG A 34 2.00 -7.09 -12.23
C ARG A 34 1.78 -8.48 -11.65
N ASN A 35 0.91 -8.57 -10.64
CA ASN A 35 0.44 -9.81 -10.02
C ASN A 35 -1.08 -9.83 -10.11
N TYR A 36 -1.65 -10.93 -10.61
CA TYR A 36 -3.09 -11.02 -10.84
C TYR A 36 -3.91 -10.89 -9.55
N GLN A 37 -3.43 -11.48 -8.46
CA GLN A 37 -4.14 -11.41 -7.18
C GLN A 37 -4.12 -9.98 -6.63
N ALA A 38 -2.97 -9.31 -6.69
CA ALA A 38 -2.86 -7.91 -6.26
C ALA A 38 -3.76 -7.01 -7.10
N ARG A 39 -3.78 -7.22 -8.43
CA ARG A 39 -4.69 -6.50 -9.32
C ARG A 39 -6.14 -6.70 -8.91
N ASN A 40 -6.52 -7.95 -8.61
CA ASN A 40 -7.90 -8.25 -8.22
C ASN A 40 -8.27 -7.55 -6.90
N PHE A 41 -7.33 -7.41 -5.98
CA PHE A 41 -7.56 -6.63 -4.76
C PHE A 41 -7.80 -5.16 -5.09
N MET A 42 -7.03 -4.58 -6.02
CA MET A 42 -7.27 -3.19 -6.45
C MET A 42 -8.66 -3.03 -7.08
N ARG A 43 -9.10 -4.01 -7.86
CA ARG A 43 -10.46 -4.00 -8.44
C ARG A 43 -11.55 -4.00 -7.37
N ALA A 44 -11.27 -4.59 -6.22
CA ALA A 44 -12.21 -4.65 -5.10
C ALA A 44 -12.20 -3.38 -4.25
N MET A 45 -11.19 -2.53 -4.38
CA MET A 45 -11.09 -1.29 -3.61
C MET A 45 -12.16 -0.29 -3.99
N LYS A 46 -12.68 0.42 -2.99
CA LYS A 46 -13.66 1.48 -3.19
C LYS A 46 -13.06 2.82 -2.76
N ARG A 47 -13.47 3.87 -3.46
CA ARG A 47 -13.09 5.23 -3.10
C ARG A 47 -13.45 5.51 -1.64
N GLY A 48 -12.53 6.10 -0.89
CA GLY A 48 -12.71 6.42 0.51
C GLY A 48 -12.17 5.35 1.46
N GLU A 49 -11.83 4.16 0.96
CA GLU A 49 -11.18 3.13 1.78
C GLU A 49 -9.74 3.53 2.07
N TRP A 50 -9.18 3.04 3.18
CA TRP A 50 -7.84 3.41 3.62
C TRP A 50 -6.87 2.26 3.48
N ALA A 51 -5.59 2.59 3.26
CA ALA A 51 -4.53 1.61 3.13
C ALA A 51 -3.31 2.06 3.92
N PHE A 52 -2.61 1.11 4.54
CA PHE A 52 -1.27 1.38 5.05
C PHE A 52 -0.30 1.49 3.88
N PHE A 53 0.59 2.47 3.95
CA PHE A 53 1.71 2.62 3.03
C PHE A 53 2.92 1.92 3.65
N TYR A 54 3.43 0.90 2.97
CA TYR A 54 4.52 0.07 3.47
C TYR A 54 5.75 0.24 2.58
N HIS A 55 6.89 0.59 3.18
CA HIS A 55 8.17 0.62 2.49
C HIS A 55 8.78 -0.77 2.49
N SER A 56 8.79 -1.44 1.34
CA SER A 56 9.42 -2.74 1.14
C SER A 56 10.87 -2.56 0.69
N ASN A 57 11.68 -3.62 0.82
CA ASN A 57 13.10 -3.57 0.47
C ASN A 57 13.84 -2.38 1.09
N ALA A 58 13.51 -2.10 2.33
CA ALA A 58 14.13 -1.02 3.11
C ALA A 58 14.82 -1.60 4.34
N THR A 59 15.69 -0.85 4.95
CA THR A 59 16.39 -1.27 6.17
C THR A 59 16.08 -0.27 7.30
N PRO A 60 15.06 -0.57 8.13
CA PRO A 60 14.14 -1.71 8.07
C PRO A 60 12.92 -1.45 7.17
N SER A 61 12.34 -2.51 6.61
CA SER A 61 11.02 -2.42 5.98
C SER A 61 9.98 -2.07 7.04
N SER A 62 9.07 -1.13 6.72
CA SER A 62 8.19 -0.54 7.74
C SER A 62 6.88 -0.04 7.17
N ILE A 63 5.84 -0.03 8.01
CA ILE A 63 4.63 0.75 7.72
C ILE A 63 4.95 2.20 8.07
N VAL A 64 4.78 3.11 7.11
CA VAL A 64 5.22 4.50 7.25
C VAL A 64 4.08 5.51 7.28
N GLY A 65 2.87 5.10 6.94
CA GLY A 65 1.73 6.02 6.95
C GLY A 65 0.46 5.41 6.40
N ILE A 66 -0.50 6.29 6.12
CA ILE A 66 -1.84 5.92 5.65
C ILE A 66 -2.17 6.72 4.40
N VAL A 67 -2.76 6.05 3.42
CA VAL A 67 -3.32 6.68 2.22
C VAL A 67 -4.80 6.35 2.10
N GLU A 68 -5.53 7.15 1.32
CA GLU A 68 -6.93 6.94 1.01
C GLU A 68 -7.05 6.62 -0.48
N ILE A 69 -7.93 5.68 -0.82
CA ILE A 69 -8.23 5.38 -2.23
C ILE A 69 -9.03 6.56 -2.78
N ALA A 70 -8.42 7.31 -3.70
CA ALA A 70 -8.99 8.53 -4.27
C ALA A 70 -9.74 8.26 -5.58
N ARG A 71 -9.37 7.19 -6.29
CA ARG A 71 -10.02 6.76 -7.51
C ARG A 71 -9.96 5.24 -7.60
N LYS A 72 -11.10 4.61 -7.87
CA LYS A 72 -11.15 3.16 -8.02
C LYS A 72 -10.42 2.70 -9.28
N ALA A 73 -10.21 1.40 -9.42
CA ALA A 73 -9.39 0.80 -10.47
C ALA A 73 -9.78 1.26 -11.88
N TYR A 74 -8.76 1.58 -12.66
CA TYR A 74 -8.85 1.96 -14.06
C TYR A 74 -7.58 1.48 -14.79
N PRO A 75 -7.57 1.46 -16.13
CA PRO A 75 -6.44 0.87 -16.86
C PRO A 75 -5.11 1.51 -16.52
N ASP A 76 -4.09 0.67 -16.30
CA ASP A 76 -2.72 1.10 -16.03
C ASP A 76 -2.06 1.47 -17.37
N HIS A 77 -1.85 2.76 -17.59
CA HIS A 77 -1.30 3.27 -18.84
C HIS A 77 0.15 2.83 -19.08
N THR A 78 0.91 2.49 -18.03
CA THR A 78 2.30 2.07 -18.19
C THR A 78 2.42 0.73 -18.90
N ALA A 79 1.37 -0.09 -18.88
CA ALA A 79 1.35 -1.37 -19.56
C ALA A 79 1.39 -1.22 -21.08
N PHE A 80 0.96 -0.08 -21.61
CA PHE A 80 0.88 0.17 -23.06
C PHE A 80 2.08 0.96 -23.60
N ASP A 81 2.98 1.43 -22.74
CA ASP A 81 4.13 2.24 -23.15
C ASP A 81 5.37 1.36 -23.28
N PRO A 82 5.88 1.16 -24.52
CA PRO A 82 7.09 0.33 -24.75
C PRO A 82 8.33 0.84 -24.05
N HIS A 83 8.34 2.10 -23.62
CA HIS A 83 9.49 2.72 -22.94
C HIS A 83 9.40 2.61 -21.44
N ASP A 84 8.26 2.15 -20.91
CA ASP A 84 8.08 1.99 -19.47
C ASP A 84 8.54 0.61 -19.01
N LYS A 85 9.19 0.58 -17.83
CA LYS A 85 9.67 -0.69 -17.25
C LYS A 85 8.55 -1.68 -16.96
N HIS A 86 7.30 -1.20 -16.86
CA HIS A 86 6.12 -2.03 -16.60
C HIS A 86 5.37 -2.38 -17.88
N TYR A 87 5.94 -2.12 -19.04
CA TYR A 87 5.33 -2.45 -20.33
C TYR A 87 4.98 -3.93 -20.42
N ASP A 88 3.76 -4.21 -20.88
CA ASP A 88 3.30 -5.58 -21.13
C ASP A 88 2.80 -5.67 -22.58
N PRO A 89 3.60 -6.28 -23.48
CA PRO A 89 3.21 -6.38 -24.90
C PRO A 89 1.97 -7.24 -25.11
N LYS A 90 1.57 -8.05 -24.14
CA LYS A 90 0.37 -8.89 -24.23
C LYS A 90 -0.88 -8.13 -23.81
N SER A 91 -0.76 -6.95 -23.18
CA SER A 91 -1.91 -6.16 -22.75
C SER A 91 -2.49 -5.38 -23.92
N ASN A 92 -3.82 -5.32 -23.98
CA ASN A 92 -4.55 -4.66 -25.04
C ASN A 92 -5.38 -3.52 -24.47
N ALA A 93 -5.28 -2.33 -25.06
CA ALA A 93 -6.03 -1.16 -24.61
C ALA A 93 -7.55 -1.37 -24.65
N ALA A 94 -8.05 -2.21 -25.57
CA ALA A 94 -9.48 -2.53 -25.66
C ALA A 94 -9.95 -3.45 -24.53
N LYS A 95 -9.05 -4.27 -23.97
CA LYS A 95 -9.32 -5.17 -22.85
C LYS A 95 -8.09 -5.20 -21.93
N PRO A 96 -7.92 -4.16 -21.09
CA PRO A 96 -6.72 -4.05 -20.28
C PRO A 96 -6.58 -5.18 -19.26
N THR A 97 -5.39 -5.78 -19.18
CA THR A 97 -5.06 -6.79 -18.19
C THR A 97 -4.75 -6.16 -16.85
N TRP A 98 -4.03 -5.02 -16.87
CA TRP A 98 -3.50 -4.37 -15.68
C TRP A 98 -4.24 -3.08 -15.38
N GLU A 99 -4.47 -2.86 -14.10
CA GLU A 99 -5.19 -1.69 -13.62
C GLU A 99 -4.41 -1.03 -12.50
N MET A 100 -4.78 0.19 -12.19
CA MET A 100 -4.20 0.97 -11.10
C MET A 100 -5.31 1.72 -10.38
N VAL A 101 -5.04 2.14 -9.14
CA VAL A 101 -5.93 3.03 -8.38
C VAL A 101 -5.17 4.32 -8.10
N ASP A 102 -5.90 5.38 -7.76
CA ASP A 102 -5.26 6.59 -7.24
C ASP A 102 -5.32 6.56 -5.72
N VAL A 103 -4.24 6.99 -5.09
CA VAL A 103 -4.16 7.11 -3.63
C VAL A 103 -3.77 8.53 -3.25
N LYS A 104 -4.36 9.00 -2.15
CA LYS A 104 -4.07 10.33 -1.60
C LYS A 104 -3.50 10.16 -0.19
N LEU A 105 -2.48 10.94 0.12
CA LEU A 105 -1.87 10.90 1.45
C LEU A 105 -2.86 11.33 2.52
N ARG A 106 -2.93 10.55 3.61
CA ARG A 106 -3.74 10.89 4.79
C ARG A 106 -2.88 11.20 6.00
N GLU A 107 -1.84 10.40 6.23
CA GLU A 107 -1.01 10.56 7.41
C GLU A 107 0.37 9.96 7.16
N ILE A 108 1.41 10.66 7.60
CA ILE A 108 2.76 10.11 7.70
C ILE A 108 3.00 9.84 9.19
N PHE A 109 3.33 8.59 9.54
CA PHE A 109 3.61 8.28 10.93
C PHE A 109 4.89 8.98 11.40
N ALA A 110 4.82 9.60 12.57
CA ALA A 110 5.99 10.22 13.19
C ALA A 110 7.11 9.18 13.40
N GLU A 111 6.74 7.95 13.69
CA GLU A 111 7.63 6.82 13.84
C GLU A 111 7.18 5.70 12.89
N PRO A 112 8.01 5.27 11.93
CA PRO A 112 7.71 4.07 11.16
C PRO A 112 7.57 2.86 12.06
N ILE A 113 6.73 1.90 11.66
CA ILE A 113 6.56 0.65 12.40
C ILE A 113 7.30 -0.45 11.64
N PRO A 114 8.48 -0.87 12.12
CA PRO A 114 9.27 -1.88 11.42
C PRO A 114 8.63 -3.26 11.49
N LEU A 115 8.95 -4.07 10.50
CA LEU A 115 8.37 -5.41 10.33
C LEU A 115 8.59 -6.31 11.57
N ASP A 116 9.78 -6.28 12.15
CA ASP A 116 10.08 -7.11 13.32
C ASP A 116 9.23 -6.70 14.54
N LYS A 117 8.87 -5.42 14.65
CA LYS A 117 7.98 -4.96 15.71
C LYS A 117 6.57 -5.50 15.52
N LEU A 118 6.11 -5.57 14.27
CA LEU A 118 4.81 -6.18 13.94
C LEU A 118 4.81 -7.68 14.25
N ARG A 119 5.92 -8.37 13.95
CA ARG A 119 6.06 -9.80 14.22
C ARG A 119 6.02 -10.14 15.70
N ALA A 120 6.39 -9.19 16.55
CA ALA A 120 6.35 -9.39 18.00
C ALA A 120 4.94 -9.32 18.58
N ILE A 121 3.96 -8.88 17.79
CA ILE A 121 2.57 -8.71 18.25
C ILE A 121 1.78 -9.96 17.89
N ARG A 122 1.40 -10.72 18.90
CA ARG A 122 0.74 -12.02 18.74
C ARG A 122 -0.58 -11.93 17.96
N VAL A 123 -1.36 -10.89 18.22
CA VAL A 123 -2.65 -10.67 17.56
C VAL A 123 -2.51 -10.53 16.05
N LEU A 124 -1.33 -10.09 15.56
CA LEU A 124 -1.08 -9.90 14.14
C LEU A 124 -0.52 -11.14 13.43
N SER A 125 -0.38 -12.27 14.13
CA SER A 125 0.30 -13.45 13.59
C SER A 125 -0.29 -13.98 12.28
N GLU A 126 -1.58 -13.76 12.04
CA GLU A 126 -2.28 -14.21 10.82
C GLU A 126 -2.31 -13.15 9.72
N MET A 127 -1.67 -12.01 9.93
CA MET A 127 -1.65 -10.93 8.94
C MET A 127 -0.88 -11.37 7.69
N GLU A 128 -1.44 -11.08 6.51
CA GLU A 128 -0.81 -11.47 5.24
C GLU A 128 0.61 -10.93 5.11
N LEU A 129 0.86 -9.72 5.60
CA LEU A 129 2.19 -9.11 5.58
C LEU A 129 3.25 -9.98 6.28
N LEU A 130 2.85 -10.67 7.35
CA LEU A 130 3.76 -11.47 8.17
C LEU A 130 3.86 -12.92 7.70
N ARG A 131 3.04 -13.31 6.73
CA ARG A 131 3.07 -14.68 6.21
C ARG A 131 4.38 -14.92 5.47
N ARG A 132 5.06 -16.01 5.84
CA ARG A 132 6.33 -16.38 5.23
C ARG A 132 6.16 -16.62 3.73
N GLY A 133 7.01 -15.97 2.92
CA GLY A 133 6.98 -16.13 1.47
C GLY A 133 5.91 -15.31 0.76
N SER A 134 5.14 -14.50 1.47
CA SER A 134 4.15 -13.65 0.82
C SER A 134 4.85 -12.58 -0.02
N ARG A 135 4.45 -12.49 -1.29
CA ARG A 135 4.99 -11.49 -2.22
C ARG A 135 3.91 -10.54 -2.73
N LEU A 136 2.73 -10.57 -2.10
CA LEU A 136 1.63 -9.69 -2.49
C LEU A 136 1.95 -8.24 -2.14
N SER A 137 2.01 -7.39 -3.15
CA SER A 137 2.24 -5.95 -2.95
C SER A 137 0.98 -5.19 -2.55
N ILE A 138 -0.18 -5.79 -2.78
CA ILE A 138 -1.49 -5.26 -2.36
C ILE A 138 -2.14 -6.36 -1.52
N GLN A 139 -2.53 -6.03 -0.30
CA GLN A 139 -3.04 -7.00 0.66
C GLN A 139 -4.26 -6.47 1.38
N PRO A 140 -5.27 -7.32 1.66
CA PRO A 140 -6.33 -6.93 2.58
C PRO A 140 -5.81 -6.91 4.01
N VAL A 141 -6.36 -6.02 4.82
CA VAL A 141 -6.05 -5.89 6.24
C VAL A 141 -7.35 -6.01 7.01
N ARG A 142 -7.41 -6.93 7.96
CA ARG A 142 -8.62 -7.13 8.76
C ARG A 142 -8.82 -5.95 9.72
N ASP A 143 -10.07 -5.70 10.10
CA ASP A 143 -10.42 -4.59 10.97
C ASP A 143 -9.60 -4.58 12.28
N TYR A 144 -9.47 -5.74 12.94
CA TYR A 144 -8.71 -5.81 14.18
C TYR A 144 -7.21 -5.58 13.96
N GLU A 145 -6.67 -6.01 12.81
CA GLU A 145 -5.27 -5.76 12.46
C GLU A 145 -5.04 -4.27 12.26
N TRP A 146 -5.95 -3.62 11.54
CA TRP A 146 -5.89 -2.18 11.31
C TRP A 146 -5.88 -1.41 12.62
N LYS A 147 -6.84 -1.71 13.50
CA LYS A 147 -6.97 -1.03 14.80
C LYS A 147 -5.75 -1.27 15.69
N THR A 148 -5.22 -2.49 15.70
CA THR A 148 -4.04 -2.84 16.47
C THR A 148 -2.83 -2.01 16.04
N ILE A 149 -2.63 -1.89 14.73
CA ILE A 149 -1.50 -1.13 14.17
C ILE A 149 -1.66 0.37 14.44
N LEU A 150 -2.88 0.90 14.36
CA LEU A 150 -3.11 2.31 14.70
C LEU A 150 -2.77 2.60 16.16
N LYS A 151 -3.15 1.71 17.08
CA LYS A 151 -2.80 1.85 18.49
C LYS A 151 -1.28 1.82 18.69
N LEU A 152 -0.59 0.94 17.97
CA LEU A 152 0.86 0.84 18.04
C LEU A 152 1.53 2.12 17.55
N ALA A 153 1.05 2.70 16.46
CA ALA A 153 1.57 3.95 15.93
C ALA A 153 1.45 5.08 16.96
N LYS A 154 0.29 5.18 17.61
CA LYS A 154 0.04 6.19 18.66
C LYS A 154 0.91 5.96 19.89
N ALA A 155 1.08 4.71 20.31
CA ALA A 155 1.88 4.36 21.48
C ALA A 155 3.36 4.71 21.29
N GLN A 156 3.88 4.52 20.07
CA GLN A 156 5.28 4.89 19.76
C GLN A 156 5.52 6.39 19.94
N VAL A 157 4.58 7.22 19.51
CA VAL A 157 4.68 8.67 19.65
C VAL A 157 4.64 9.07 21.13
N GLN A 158 3.73 8.46 21.91
CA GLN A 158 3.59 8.77 23.33
C GLN A 158 4.85 8.42 24.14
N LYS A 159 5.53 7.32 23.81
CA LYS A 159 6.75 6.91 24.50
C LYS A 159 7.93 7.86 24.29
N LYS A 160 7.88 8.69 23.24
CA LYS A 160 8.96 9.65 22.94
C LYS A 160 8.74 11.03 23.53
N LYS A 161 7.56 11.31 24.07
CA LYS A 161 7.32 12.58 24.76
C LYS A 161 8.00 12.55 26.11
N PRO A 162 8.85 13.55 26.44
CA PRO A 162 9.49 13.65 27.74
C PRO A 162 8.46 13.84 28.87
#